data_b58b434b027b0c3eb2bef20e68d5e602
#
_entry.id   b58b434b027b0c3eb2bef20e68d5e602
#
_cell.length_a   1.000
_cell.length_b   1.000
_cell.length_c   1.000
_cell.angle_alpha   90.00
_cell.angle_beta   90.00
_cell.angle_gamma   90.00
#
_symmetry.space_group_name_H-M   'P 1'
#
loop_
_entity.id
_entity.type
_entity.pdbx_description
1 polymer ?
#
loop_
_entity_poly.entity_id
_entity_poly.type
_entity_poly.pdbx_seq_one_letter_code
_entity_poly.pdbx_strand_id
1 'polypeptide(L)'
;MKHKIYLTLTLLVLTFGLSVVANAQKGKLFKGVDWKKAAEAAKNGNANIDKDAVARIEEAYAAKKTESDNLSTANLTGTWYVTVPGATPEETFYAYQTFGEDGTFVETSSLLVTLTEGPAHGVWERRFRGAVLTFELFAFDPENVVQVGRIRVRNFIRMNGRDNFTADSAVDFIELDGTVIPNIATGPFTGERVQLRGLN
;
A
#
# COMPACT_ATOMS: atom_id res chain seq x y z
N MET A 1 43.96 -30.59 -23.20
CA MET A 1 44.00 -29.22 -22.65
C MET A 1 42.70 -28.43 -22.85
N LYS A 2 41.82 -28.72 -23.82
CA LYS A 2 40.58 -27.95 -24.10
C LYS A 2 39.48 -28.12 -23.04
N HIS A 3 39.38 -29.28 -22.40
CA HIS A 3 38.33 -29.53 -21.39
C HIS A 3 38.50 -28.78 -20.04
N LYS A 4 39.73 -28.43 -19.68
CA LYS A 4 40.00 -27.69 -18.42
C LYS A 4 39.58 -26.22 -18.51
N ILE A 5 39.60 -25.62 -19.70
CA ILE A 5 39.22 -24.21 -19.90
C ILE A 5 37.72 -24.04 -19.79
N TYR A 6 36.91 -25.00 -20.28
CA TYR A 6 35.45 -24.92 -20.18
C TYR A 6 34.94 -25.09 -18.74
N LEU A 7 35.60 -25.96 -17.95
CA LEU A 7 35.23 -26.15 -16.55
C LEU A 7 35.49 -24.91 -15.72
N THR A 8 36.61 -24.22 -16.00
CA THR A 8 36.98 -22.98 -15.28
C THR A 8 36.03 -21.82 -15.65
N LEU A 9 35.62 -21.75 -16.94
CA LEU A 9 34.72 -20.72 -17.40
C LEU A 9 33.29 -20.91 -16.85
N THR A 10 32.82 -22.17 -16.82
CA THR A 10 31.47 -22.49 -16.25
C THR A 10 31.42 -22.22 -14.74
N LEU A 11 32.52 -22.50 -14.04
CA LEU A 11 32.58 -22.20 -12.59
C LEU A 11 32.65 -20.70 -12.34
N LEU A 12 33.31 -19.92 -13.22
CA LEU A 12 33.39 -18.47 -13.10
C LEU A 12 32.04 -17.81 -13.34
N VAL A 13 31.24 -18.29 -14.29
CA VAL A 13 29.88 -17.78 -14.56
C VAL A 13 28.93 -18.11 -13.42
N LEU A 14 29.04 -19.31 -12.83
CA LEU A 14 28.24 -19.70 -11.66
C LEU A 14 28.59 -18.87 -10.41
N THR A 15 29.89 -18.60 -10.20
CA THR A 15 30.29 -17.76 -9.04
C THR A 15 29.91 -16.29 -9.24
N PHE A 16 29.94 -15.77 -10.47
CA PHE A 16 29.51 -14.41 -10.78
C PHE A 16 27.98 -14.29 -10.67
N GLY A 17 27.22 -15.27 -11.13
CA GLY A 17 25.76 -15.32 -11.00
C GLY A 17 25.33 -15.37 -9.53
N LEU A 18 25.96 -16.20 -8.72
CA LEU A 18 25.70 -16.30 -7.28
C LEU A 18 26.12 -15.06 -6.50
N SER A 19 27.20 -14.39 -6.90
CA SER A 19 27.63 -13.14 -6.24
C SER A 19 26.73 -11.95 -6.57
N VAL A 20 26.13 -11.90 -7.76
CA VAL A 20 25.15 -10.88 -8.14
C VAL A 20 23.85 -11.07 -7.36
N VAL A 21 23.36 -12.31 -7.21
CA VAL A 21 22.18 -12.62 -6.38
C VAL A 21 22.45 -12.36 -4.91
N ALA A 22 23.64 -12.75 -4.39
CA ALA A 22 24.01 -12.50 -2.99
C ALA A 22 24.23 -11.01 -2.68
N ASN A 23 24.70 -10.20 -3.66
CA ASN A 23 24.83 -8.76 -3.49
C ASN A 23 23.51 -8.02 -3.68
N ALA A 24 22.59 -8.53 -4.49
CA ALA A 24 21.23 -8.03 -4.55
C ALA A 24 20.49 -8.24 -3.22
N GLN A 25 20.78 -9.32 -2.48
CA GLN A 25 20.28 -9.53 -1.13
C GLN A 25 21.00 -8.70 -0.05
N LYS A 26 22.20 -8.17 -0.32
CA LYS A 26 22.95 -7.28 0.59
C LYS A 26 22.74 -5.80 0.33
N GLY A 27 22.20 -5.39 -0.82
CA GLY A 27 21.64 -4.06 -0.95
C GLY A 27 20.56 -3.92 0.11
N LYS A 28 20.51 -2.80 0.83
CA LYS A 28 19.43 -2.48 1.76
C LYS A 28 18.12 -2.47 0.96
N LEU A 29 17.61 -3.65 0.64
CA LEU A 29 16.27 -3.84 0.19
C LEU A 29 15.39 -3.19 1.25
N PHE A 30 14.49 -2.35 0.83
CA PHE A 30 13.44 -1.79 1.62
C PHE A 30 12.94 -2.88 2.58
N LYS A 31 13.22 -2.72 3.87
CA LYS A 31 12.72 -3.66 4.88
C LYS A 31 11.23 -3.41 4.94
N GLY A 32 10.45 -4.37 4.49
CA GLY A 32 9.00 -4.29 4.55
C GLY A 32 8.51 -3.91 5.95
N VAL A 33 7.29 -3.46 6.02
CA VAL A 33 6.69 -3.06 7.30
C VAL A 33 6.52 -4.29 8.18
N ASP A 34 7.05 -4.24 9.39
CA ASP A 34 6.77 -5.24 10.43
C ASP A 34 5.42 -4.90 11.08
N TRP A 35 4.36 -5.42 10.49
CA TRP A 35 2.98 -5.16 10.90
C TRP A 35 2.69 -5.59 12.34
N LYS A 36 3.30 -6.69 12.79
CA LYS A 36 3.13 -7.18 14.15
C LYS A 36 3.75 -6.24 15.18
N LYS A 37 4.94 -5.73 14.89
CA LYS A 37 5.60 -4.74 15.75
C LYS A 37 4.82 -3.42 15.79
N ALA A 38 4.27 -2.99 14.66
CA ALA A 38 3.42 -1.80 14.60
C ALA A 38 2.15 -1.99 15.46
N ALA A 39 1.52 -3.17 15.40
CA ALA A 39 0.36 -3.51 16.20
C ALA A 39 0.69 -3.54 17.71
N GLU A 40 1.82 -4.11 18.11
CA GLU A 40 2.27 -4.11 19.49
C GLU A 40 2.54 -2.69 20.01
N ALA A 41 3.14 -1.82 19.18
CA ALA A 41 3.34 -0.42 19.53
C ALA A 41 2.00 0.31 19.77
N ALA A 42 0.99 0.04 18.95
CA ALA A 42 -0.35 0.61 19.11
C ALA A 42 -1.03 0.10 20.39
N LYS A 43 -0.99 -1.20 20.67
CA LYS A 43 -1.52 -1.78 21.92
C LYS A 43 -0.91 -1.12 23.18
N ASN A 44 0.37 -0.75 23.10
CA ASN A 44 1.11 -0.14 24.21
C ASN A 44 1.00 1.41 24.24
N GLY A 45 0.20 2.00 23.36
CA GLY A 45 0.04 3.46 23.26
C GLY A 45 1.26 4.20 22.70
N ASN A 46 2.19 3.49 22.05
CA ASN A 46 3.43 4.02 21.50
C ASN A 46 3.34 4.30 19.98
N ALA A 47 2.18 4.06 19.34
CA ALA A 47 1.99 4.39 17.93
C ALA A 47 1.84 5.91 17.75
N ASN A 48 2.52 6.46 16.74
CA ASN A 48 2.37 7.86 16.37
C ASN A 48 1.13 8.02 15.48
N ILE A 49 0.01 8.36 16.07
CA ILE A 49 -1.31 8.43 15.42
C ILE A 49 -1.74 9.89 15.29
N ASP A 50 -1.99 10.34 14.06
CA ASP A 50 -2.65 11.61 13.77
C ASP A 50 -4.16 11.48 14.09
N LYS A 51 -4.55 11.95 15.28
CA LYS A 51 -5.94 11.89 15.74
C LYS A 51 -6.88 12.73 14.88
N ASP A 52 -6.40 13.80 14.30
CA ASP A 52 -7.21 14.66 13.43
C ASP A 52 -7.48 13.97 12.09
N ALA A 53 -6.49 13.23 11.56
CA ALA A 53 -6.71 12.39 10.38
C ALA A 53 -7.75 11.29 10.65
N VAL A 54 -7.65 10.60 11.78
CA VAL A 54 -8.65 9.61 12.21
C VAL A 54 -10.03 10.23 12.30
N ALA A 55 -10.16 11.38 12.96
CA ALA A 55 -11.45 12.08 13.11
C ALA A 55 -12.06 12.45 11.74
N ARG A 56 -11.26 12.98 10.81
CA ARG A 56 -11.73 13.29 9.45
C ARG A 56 -12.21 12.03 8.70
N ILE A 57 -11.52 10.91 8.86
CA ILE A 57 -11.91 9.63 8.26
C ILE A 57 -13.25 9.18 8.86
N GLU A 58 -13.36 9.12 10.18
CA GLU A 58 -14.59 8.68 10.85
C GLU A 58 -15.79 9.57 10.49
N GLU A 59 -15.61 10.90 10.42
CA GLU A 59 -16.65 11.83 9.97
C GLU A 59 -17.07 11.51 8.52
N ALA A 60 -16.13 11.27 7.63
CA ALA A 60 -16.42 10.94 6.23
C ALA A 60 -17.20 9.62 6.10
N TYR A 61 -16.87 8.61 6.90
CA TYR A 61 -17.58 7.33 6.93
C TYR A 61 -18.97 7.46 7.54
N ALA A 62 -19.15 8.30 8.56
CA ALA A 62 -20.43 8.55 9.21
C ALA A 62 -21.38 9.42 8.36
N ALA A 63 -20.85 10.21 7.43
CA ALA A 63 -21.65 11.07 6.57
C ALA A 63 -22.60 10.22 5.70
N LYS A 64 -23.89 10.61 5.70
CA LYS A 64 -24.88 9.95 4.84
C LYS A 64 -24.59 10.29 3.38
N LYS A 65 -24.74 9.30 2.52
CA LYS A 65 -24.74 9.51 1.08
C LYS A 65 -25.91 10.39 0.69
N THR A 66 -25.65 11.44 -0.07
CA THR A 66 -26.67 12.39 -0.59
C THR A 66 -26.76 12.27 -2.11
N GLU A 67 -27.87 12.73 -2.70
CA GLU A 67 -28.01 12.79 -4.15
C GLU A 67 -26.92 13.68 -4.81
N SER A 68 -26.47 14.72 -4.10
CA SER A 68 -25.38 15.59 -4.59
C SER A 68 -24.03 14.87 -4.72
N ASP A 69 -23.82 13.78 -4.00
CA ASP A 69 -22.58 12.98 -4.11
C ASP A 69 -22.49 12.28 -5.47
N ASN A 70 -23.63 11.96 -6.07
CA ASN A 70 -23.69 11.39 -7.42
C ASN A 70 -23.44 12.43 -8.53
N LEU A 71 -23.60 13.72 -8.23
CA LEU A 71 -23.42 14.84 -9.17
C LEU A 71 -21.99 15.39 -9.15
N SER A 72 -21.14 14.92 -8.27
CA SER A 72 -19.72 15.33 -8.23
C SER A 72 -19.06 15.03 -9.56
N THR A 73 -18.59 16.07 -10.26
CA THR A 73 -17.85 15.96 -11.53
C THR A 73 -16.47 15.29 -11.36
N ALA A 74 -16.01 15.17 -10.13
CA ALA A 74 -14.75 14.52 -9.81
C ALA A 74 -14.95 13.00 -9.80
N ASN A 75 -14.61 12.34 -10.91
CA ASN A 75 -14.71 10.91 -11.06
C ASN A 75 -13.42 10.22 -10.59
N LEU A 76 -13.51 9.43 -9.50
CA LEU A 76 -12.38 8.65 -8.99
C LEU A 76 -12.14 7.36 -9.82
N THR A 77 -13.13 6.92 -10.60
CA THR A 77 -13.01 5.71 -11.43
C THR A 77 -11.78 5.75 -12.35
N GLY A 78 -11.09 4.62 -12.43
CA GLY A 78 -9.87 4.47 -13.22
C GLY A 78 -8.66 4.08 -12.37
N THR A 79 -7.49 4.11 -12.98
CA THR A 79 -6.23 3.73 -12.32
C THR A 79 -5.42 4.96 -11.93
N TRP A 80 -4.82 4.90 -10.75
CA TRP A 80 -4.06 5.97 -10.14
C TRP A 80 -2.69 5.47 -9.72
N TYR A 81 -1.66 6.26 -9.97
CA TYR A 81 -0.34 6.07 -9.40
C TYR A 81 -0.30 6.82 -8.06
N VAL A 82 -0.08 6.08 -7.00
CA VAL A 82 -0.15 6.57 -5.62
C VAL A 82 1.23 6.64 -5.01
N THR A 83 1.49 7.73 -4.29
CA THR A 83 2.70 7.93 -3.49
C THR A 83 2.32 8.03 -2.02
N VAL A 84 2.83 7.12 -1.22
CA VAL A 84 2.68 7.10 0.24
C VAL A 84 4.02 7.48 0.86
N PRO A 85 4.15 8.70 1.41
CA PRO A 85 5.41 9.16 1.98
C PRO A 85 5.74 8.38 3.26
N GLY A 86 6.98 7.90 3.37
CA GLY A 86 7.55 7.39 4.61
C GLY A 86 8.21 8.50 5.44
N ALA A 87 8.78 8.14 6.59
CA ALA A 87 9.55 9.07 7.41
C ALA A 87 10.83 9.52 6.72
N THR A 88 11.36 8.69 5.81
CA THR A 88 12.49 9.02 4.94
C THR A 88 12.12 8.75 3.47
N PRO A 89 12.85 9.32 2.49
CA PRO A 89 12.60 9.02 1.07
C PRO A 89 12.66 7.52 0.74
N GLU A 90 13.53 6.77 1.41
CA GLU A 90 13.71 5.33 1.23
C GLU A 90 12.52 4.51 1.78
N GLU A 91 11.74 5.08 2.67
CA GLU A 91 10.53 4.49 3.23
C GLU A 91 9.27 4.85 2.44
N THR A 92 9.40 5.75 1.46
CA THR A 92 8.31 6.08 0.54
C THR A 92 8.00 4.88 -0.33
N PHE A 93 6.74 4.49 -0.38
CA PHE A 93 6.31 3.43 -1.27
C PHE A 93 5.26 3.92 -2.28
N TYR A 94 5.07 3.13 -3.31
CA TYR A 94 4.23 3.46 -4.44
C TYR A 94 3.22 2.35 -4.68
N ALA A 95 2.04 2.73 -5.19
CA ALA A 95 1.02 1.76 -5.53
C ALA A 95 0.28 2.15 -6.81
N TYR A 96 -0.26 1.15 -7.49
CA TYR A 96 -1.32 1.34 -8.47
C TYR A 96 -2.64 0.98 -7.82
N GLN A 97 -3.55 1.95 -7.78
CA GLN A 97 -4.90 1.81 -7.24
C GLN A 97 -5.91 1.91 -8.38
N THR A 98 -6.80 0.93 -8.51
CA THR A 98 -7.85 0.95 -9.52
C THR A 98 -9.22 0.97 -8.86
N PHE A 99 -10.01 1.96 -9.21
CA PHE A 99 -11.37 2.18 -8.72
C PHE A 99 -12.36 1.82 -9.83
N GLY A 100 -13.16 0.78 -9.62
CA GLY A 100 -14.23 0.37 -10.52
C GLY A 100 -15.48 1.27 -10.39
N GLU A 101 -16.24 1.41 -11.45
CA GLU A 101 -17.52 2.17 -11.44
C GLU A 101 -18.56 1.56 -10.51
N ASP A 102 -18.47 0.25 -10.29
CA ASP A 102 -19.33 -0.54 -9.41
C ASP A 102 -18.98 -0.44 -7.91
N GLY A 103 -17.99 0.38 -7.57
CA GLY A 103 -17.51 0.54 -6.19
C GLY A 103 -16.44 -0.49 -5.80
N THR A 104 -15.97 -1.34 -6.72
CA THR A 104 -14.85 -2.23 -6.45
C THR A 104 -13.51 -1.49 -6.43
N PHE A 105 -12.54 -2.05 -5.71
CA PHE A 105 -11.19 -1.52 -5.59
C PHE A 105 -10.16 -2.63 -5.57
N VAL A 106 -9.04 -2.42 -6.27
CA VAL A 106 -7.85 -3.26 -6.21
C VAL A 106 -6.60 -2.42 -6.13
N GLU A 107 -5.60 -2.92 -5.40
CA GLU A 107 -4.29 -2.27 -5.29
C GLU A 107 -3.16 -3.28 -5.46
N THR A 108 -2.09 -2.78 -6.07
CA THR A 108 -0.79 -3.45 -6.13
C THR A 108 0.27 -2.43 -5.70
N SER A 109 1.02 -2.73 -4.65
CA SER A 109 2.03 -1.83 -4.12
C SER A 109 3.45 -2.30 -4.38
N SER A 110 4.41 -1.38 -4.27
CA SER A 110 5.84 -1.71 -4.29
C SER A 110 6.30 -2.51 -3.06
N LEU A 111 5.47 -2.60 -2.02
CA LEU A 111 5.73 -3.42 -0.83
C LEU A 111 5.57 -4.93 -1.08
N LEU A 112 4.88 -5.32 -2.16
CA LEU A 112 4.77 -6.73 -2.56
C LEU A 112 6.12 -7.40 -2.75
N VAL A 113 7.13 -6.68 -3.22
CA VAL A 113 8.49 -7.21 -3.43
C VAL A 113 9.20 -7.56 -2.12
N THR A 114 8.73 -7.03 -1.00
CA THR A 114 9.27 -7.32 0.34
C THR A 114 8.59 -8.54 0.98
N LEU A 115 7.57 -9.09 0.32
CA LEU A 115 6.75 -10.20 0.81
C LEU A 115 6.10 -9.94 2.18
N THR A 116 5.89 -8.65 2.53
CA THR A 116 5.26 -8.27 3.81
C THR A 116 3.77 -8.06 3.68
N GLU A 117 3.27 -7.94 2.45
CA GLU A 117 1.84 -7.81 2.16
C GLU A 117 1.45 -8.53 0.87
N GLY A 118 0.16 -8.81 0.72
CA GLY A 118 -0.45 -9.34 -0.49
C GLY A 118 -1.12 -8.24 -1.32
N PRO A 119 -1.68 -8.58 -2.50
CA PRO A 119 -2.58 -7.69 -3.23
C PRO A 119 -3.75 -7.27 -2.34
N ALA A 120 -4.19 -6.03 -2.50
CA ALA A 120 -5.31 -5.50 -1.73
C ALA A 120 -6.60 -5.50 -2.55
N HIS A 121 -7.71 -5.81 -1.86
CA HIS A 121 -9.05 -5.78 -2.42
C HIS A 121 -9.98 -4.99 -1.49
N GLY A 122 -10.89 -4.22 -2.06
CA GLY A 122 -11.77 -3.39 -1.26
C GLY A 122 -12.97 -2.84 -1.99
N VAL A 123 -13.62 -1.92 -1.31
CA VAL A 123 -14.79 -1.20 -1.80
C VAL A 123 -14.64 0.29 -1.53
N TRP A 124 -15.18 1.09 -2.44
CA TRP A 124 -15.20 2.53 -2.29
C TRP A 124 -16.58 3.10 -2.58
N GLU A 125 -16.83 4.26 -2.00
CA GLU A 125 -18.09 4.96 -2.19
C GLU A 125 -17.86 6.47 -2.21
N ARG A 126 -18.59 7.17 -3.08
CA ARG A 126 -18.60 8.63 -3.09
C ARG A 126 -19.27 9.17 -1.83
N ARG A 127 -18.71 10.21 -1.28
CA ARG A 127 -19.22 10.98 -0.15
C ARG A 127 -19.10 12.46 -0.44
N PHE A 128 -19.82 13.28 0.33
CA PHE A 128 -19.72 14.72 0.23
C PHE A 128 -18.26 15.18 0.28
N ARG A 129 -17.83 15.90 -0.76
CA ARG A 129 -16.45 16.41 -0.95
C ARG A 129 -15.36 15.37 -1.21
N GLY A 130 -15.71 14.12 -1.49
CA GLY A 130 -14.68 13.11 -1.75
C GLY A 130 -15.20 11.71 -1.93
N ALA A 131 -14.42 10.75 -1.44
CA ALA A 131 -14.78 9.34 -1.40
C ALA A 131 -14.22 8.69 -0.15
N VAL A 132 -14.89 7.67 0.35
CA VAL A 132 -14.35 6.75 1.35
C VAL A 132 -13.97 5.44 0.68
N LEU A 133 -12.87 4.85 1.14
CA LEU A 133 -12.34 3.59 0.63
C LEU A 133 -11.95 2.71 1.82
N THR A 134 -12.41 1.46 1.83
CA THR A 134 -11.90 0.41 2.72
C THR A 134 -11.36 -0.72 1.89
N PHE A 135 -10.14 -1.16 2.20
CA PHE A 135 -9.57 -2.36 1.60
C PHE A 135 -8.81 -3.20 2.63
N GLU A 136 -8.65 -4.47 2.32
CA GLU A 136 -7.88 -5.41 3.14
C GLU A 136 -6.83 -6.12 2.29
N LEU A 137 -5.74 -6.48 2.95
CA LEU A 137 -4.64 -7.26 2.39
C LEU A 137 -4.10 -8.22 3.45
N PHE A 138 -3.44 -9.28 3.02
CA PHE A 138 -2.74 -10.19 3.92
C PHE A 138 -1.45 -9.56 4.39
N ALA A 139 -1.17 -9.70 5.70
CA ALA A 139 0.07 -9.29 6.33
C ALA A 139 0.96 -10.51 6.57
N PHE A 140 2.23 -10.41 6.20
CA PHE A 140 3.21 -11.48 6.37
C PHE A 140 4.35 -11.02 7.26
N ASP A 141 4.93 -11.98 8.00
CA ASP A 141 6.18 -11.79 8.70
C ASP A 141 7.32 -11.63 7.68
N PRO A 142 8.12 -10.54 7.76
CA PRO A 142 9.16 -10.27 6.77
C PRO A 142 10.33 -11.27 6.80
N GLU A 143 10.51 -12.02 7.91
CA GLU A 143 11.62 -12.97 8.06
C GLU A 143 11.23 -14.37 7.62
N ASN A 144 10.00 -14.80 7.93
CA ASN A 144 9.55 -16.18 7.74
C ASN A 144 8.56 -16.33 6.60
N VAL A 145 8.05 -15.22 6.04
CA VAL A 145 7.03 -15.20 4.98
C VAL A 145 5.78 -16.02 5.34
N VAL A 146 5.41 -16.01 6.63
CA VAL A 146 4.18 -16.62 7.12
C VAL A 146 3.13 -15.55 7.37
N GLN A 147 1.87 -15.85 7.08
CA GLN A 147 0.78 -14.93 7.38
C GLN A 147 0.68 -14.70 8.89
N VAL A 148 0.69 -13.42 9.29
CA VAL A 148 0.58 -13.00 10.70
C VAL A 148 -0.75 -12.31 11.01
N GLY A 149 -1.52 -11.97 9.98
CA GLY A 149 -2.81 -11.30 10.11
C GLY A 149 -3.30 -10.73 8.80
N ARG A 150 -4.14 -9.71 8.92
CA ARG A 150 -4.61 -8.87 7.81
C ARG A 150 -4.44 -7.39 8.20
N ILE A 151 -4.24 -6.57 7.20
CA ILE A 151 -4.28 -5.12 7.31
C ILE A 151 -5.61 -4.66 6.73
N ARG A 152 -6.31 -3.79 7.44
CA ARG A 152 -7.42 -3.02 6.91
C ARG A 152 -6.99 -1.57 6.82
N VAL A 153 -7.17 -0.99 5.64
CA VAL A 153 -6.89 0.42 5.41
C VAL A 153 -8.21 1.15 5.15
N ARG A 154 -8.41 2.26 5.85
CA ARG A 154 -9.56 3.15 5.69
C ARG A 154 -9.06 4.51 5.24
N ASN A 155 -9.58 4.99 4.12
CA ASN A 155 -9.16 6.24 3.51
C ASN A 155 -10.32 7.21 3.35
N PHE A 156 -10.01 8.51 3.50
CA PHE A 156 -10.85 9.59 3.01
C PHE A 156 -10.10 10.34 1.92
N ILE A 157 -10.60 10.23 0.68
CA ILE A 157 -9.98 10.74 -0.54
C ILE A 157 -10.66 12.04 -0.95
N ARG A 158 -9.88 13.09 -1.24
CA ARG A 158 -10.34 14.40 -1.74
C ARG A 158 -9.71 14.67 -3.10
N MET A 159 -10.54 14.88 -4.10
CA MET A 159 -10.09 15.21 -5.45
C MET A 159 -9.52 16.63 -5.50
N ASN A 160 -8.34 16.77 -6.10
CA ASN A 160 -7.68 18.05 -6.39
C ASN A 160 -7.71 18.27 -7.91
N GLY A 161 -8.85 18.62 -8.43
CA GLY A 161 -9.11 18.68 -9.88
C GLY A 161 -9.47 17.30 -10.46
N ARG A 162 -9.15 17.08 -11.74
CA ARG A 162 -9.54 15.88 -12.47
C ARG A 162 -8.58 14.70 -12.28
N ASP A 163 -7.31 15.01 -12.21
CA ASP A 163 -6.23 14.00 -12.36
C ASP A 163 -5.32 13.88 -11.14
N ASN A 164 -5.69 14.52 -10.02
CA ASN A 164 -4.97 14.42 -8.76
C ASN A 164 -5.91 14.28 -7.59
N PHE A 165 -5.46 13.60 -6.55
CA PHE A 165 -6.14 13.58 -5.26
C PHE A 165 -5.15 13.61 -4.09
N THR A 166 -5.66 13.99 -2.93
CA THR A 166 -5.02 13.78 -1.62
C THR A 166 -5.93 12.90 -0.76
N ALA A 167 -5.34 12.15 0.15
CA ALA A 167 -6.11 11.32 1.06
C ALA A 167 -5.49 11.31 2.46
N ASP A 168 -6.34 11.10 3.46
CA ASP A 168 -5.95 10.67 4.80
C ASP A 168 -6.19 9.17 4.92
N SER A 169 -5.27 8.45 5.56
CA SER A 169 -5.31 7.01 5.76
C SER A 169 -5.21 6.66 7.24
N ALA A 170 -6.00 5.68 7.66
CA ALA A 170 -5.87 4.99 8.94
C ALA A 170 -5.78 3.48 8.70
N VAL A 171 -4.85 2.84 9.39
CA VAL A 171 -4.51 1.43 9.21
C VAL A 171 -4.84 0.67 10.48
N ASP A 172 -5.63 -0.38 10.35
CA ASP A 172 -5.93 -1.32 11.42
C ASP A 172 -5.19 -2.65 11.16
N PHE A 173 -4.76 -3.33 12.22
CA PHE A 173 -4.27 -4.70 12.13
C PHE A 173 -5.32 -5.67 12.66
N ILE A 174 -5.56 -6.75 11.93
CA ILE A 174 -6.50 -7.80 12.31
C ILE A 174 -5.70 -9.08 12.55
N GLU A 175 -5.64 -9.52 13.80
CA GLU A 175 -4.94 -10.75 14.19
C GLU A 175 -5.60 -11.99 13.55
N LEU A 176 -4.91 -13.12 13.56
CA LEU A 176 -5.42 -14.37 12.96
C LEU A 176 -6.71 -14.87 13.62
N ASP A 177 -6.93 -14.53 14.89
CA ASP A 177 -8.17 -14.86 15.63
C ASP A 177 -9.33 -13.88 15.36
N GLY A 178 -9.08 -12.84 14.56
CA GLY A 178 -10.04 -11.80 14.23
C GLY A 178 -10.04 -10.58 15.15
N THR A 179 -9.20 -10.56 16.18
CA THR A 179 -9.05 -9.38 17.06
C THR A 179 -8.56 -8.19 16.25
N VAL A 180 -9.26 -7.05 16.36
CA VAL A 180 -8.90 -5.81 15.66
C VAL A 180 -8.10 -4.91 16.58
N ILE A 181 -6.92 -4.49 16.13
CA ILE A 181 -6.10 -3.45 16.74
C ILE A 181 -6.23 -2.21 15.85
N PRO A 182 -7.03 -1.21 16.27
CA PRO A 182 -7.33 -0.08 15.42
C PRO A 182 -6.17 0.92 15.37
N ASN A 183 -6.07 1.63 14.25
CA ASN A 183 -5.20 2.78 14.05
C ASN A 183 -3.74 2.49 14.44
N ILE A 184 -3.16 1.41 13.91
CA ILE A 184 -1.73 1.10 14.13
C ILE A 184 -0.80 2.07 13.41
N ALA A 185 -1.31 2.75 12.39
CA ALA A 185 -0.64 3.80 11.63
C ALA A 185 -1.67 4.76 11.03
N THR A 186 -1.25 5.99 10.79
CA THR A 186 -1.98 7.01 10.02
C THR A 186 -1.01 7.77 9.13
N GLY A 187 -1.51 8.33 8.03
CA GLY A 187 -0.69 9.18 7.18
C GLY A 187 -1.45 9.71 5.97
N PRO A 188 -0.99 10.84 5.41
CA PRO A 188 -1.48 11.33 4.14
C PRO A 188 -0.85 10.57 2.99
N PHE A 189 -1.54 10.53 1.85
CA PHE A 189 -0.97 10.10 0.58
C PHE A 189 -1.57 10.88 -0.59
N THR A 190 -0.94 10.78 -1.76
CA THR A 190 -1.38 11.46 -2.98
C THR A 190 -1.52 10.47 -4.12
N GLY A 191 -2.39 10.78 -5.06
CA GLY A 191 -2.55 10.00 -6.28
C GLY A 191 -2.61 10.89 -7.51
N GLU A 192 -2.00 10.39 -8.59
CA GLU A 192 -2.04 10.96 -9.93
C GLU A 192 -2.69 9.96 -10.88
N ARG A 193 -3.62 10.42 -11.71
CA ARG A 193 -4.33 9.56 -12.66
C ARG A 193 -3.40 9.01 -13.73
N VAL A 194 -3.41 7.69 -13.91
CA VAL A 194 -2.74 7.05 -15.04
C VAL A 194 -3.49 7.37 -16.32
N GLN A 195 -2.81 8.04 -17.24
CA GLN A 195 -3.40 8.44 -18.52
C GLN A 195 -2.94 7.54 -19.65
N LEU A 196 -3.84 7.28 -20.60
CA LEU A 196 -3.46 6.69 -21.89
C LEU A 196 -2.54 7.70 -22.61
N ARG A 197 -1.28 7.32 -22.77
CA ARG A 197 -0.38 8.04 -23.67
C ARG A 197 -0.62 7.52 -25.08
N GLY A 198 -1.01 8.42 -25.99
CA GLY A 198 -1.06 8.08 -27.42
C GLY A 198 0.30 7.57 -27.87
N LEU A 199 0.30 6.52 -28.69
CA LEU A 199 1.51 6.11 -29.42
C LEU A 199 1.69 7.18 -30.53
N ASN A 200 2.52 8.18 -30.26
CA ASN A 200 2.99 9.14 -31.26
C ASN A 200 4.19 8.54 -31.98
#